data_6374d26a12371f8bd579788241269411
#
_entry.id   6374d26a12371f8bd579788241269411
#
_cell.length_a   1.000
_cell.length_b   1.000
_cell.length_c   1.000
_cell.angle_alpha   90.00
_cell.angle_beta   90.00
_cell.angle_gamma   90.00
#
_symmetry.space_group_name_H-M   'P 1'
#
loop_
_entity.id
_entity.type
_entity.pdbx_description
1 polymer ?
#
loop_
_entity_poly.entity_id
_entity_poly.type
_entity_poly.pdbx_seq_one_letter_code
_entity_poly.pdbx_strand_id
1 'polypeptide(L)'
;EYLANHIMPLVWKHLPDAKLYIAGATPDPREKKVASENIIISGWLDDMRDAYAQSRIFIAPMRIGTGLQNKLLEAMSMRLPCITTSLANGSLHAEEGKEILVGNNEYELADHIVTLLTDKEKTESIAQNGYDFVHRVYDWGMATNIMEEAMRTKLKVEN
;
A
#
# COMPACT_ATOMS: atom_id res chain seq x y z
N GLU A 1 11.52 7.15 -8.28
CA GLU A 1 11.90 7.23 -9.72
C GLU A 1 11.10 6.24 -10.59
N TYR A 2 11.04 4.92 -10.28
CA TYR A 2 10.36 3.93 -11.11
C TYR A 2 8.87 4.26 -11.33
N LEU A 3 8.13 4.58 -10.26
CA LEU A 3 6.73 4.97 -10.34
C LEU A 3 6.54 6.22 -11.22
N ALA A 4 7.35 7.25 -11.00
CA ALA A 4 7.24 8.53 -11.71
C ALA A 4 7.63 8.43 -13.19
N ASN A 5 8.70 7.68 -13.50
CA ASN A 5 9.30 7.70 -14.83
C ASN A 5 8.80 6.57 -15.76
N HIS A 6 8.28 5.47 -15.21
CA HIS A 6 7.87 4.31 -16.00
C HIS A 6 6.37 4.00 -15.89
N ILE A 7 5.78 4.15 -14.70
CA ILE A 7 4.38 3.80 -14.47
C ILE A 7 3.45 4.98 -14.78
N MET A 8 3.69 6.14 -14.16
CA MET A 8 2.80 7.30 -14.33
C MET A 8 2.64 7.78 -15.78
N PRO A 9 3.67 7.76 -16.65
CA PRO A 9 3.48 8.08 -18.07
C PRO A 9 2.49 7.18 -18.80
N LEU A 10 2.35 5.92 -18.36
CA LEU A 10 1.34 5.01 -18.92
C LEU A 10 -0.07 5.36 -18.40
N VAL A 11 -0.18 5.71 -17.11
CA VAL A 11 -1.44 6.17 -16.50
C VAL A 11 -1.94 7.44 -17.16
N TRP A 12 -1.05 8.42 -17.39
CA TRP A 12 -1.42 9.72 -18.01
C TRP A 12 -1.90 9.62 -19.45
N LYS A 13 -1.60 8.53 -20.17
CA LYS A 13 -2.22 8.27 -21.48
C LYS A 13 -3.74 8.10 -21.41
N HIS A 14 -4.24 7.62 -20.27
CA HIS A 14 -5.66 7.36 -20.02
C HIS A 14 -6.29 8.42 -19.11
N LEU A 15 -5.53 8.90 -18.14
CA LEU A 15 -5.95 9.84 -17.09
C LEU A 15 -4.93 10.99 -16.99
N PRO A 16 -4.96 11.98 -17.89
CA PRO A 16 -3.95 13.06 -17.94
C PRO A 16 -3.86 13.89 -16.65
N ASP A 17 -4.96 14.02 -15.92
CA ASP A 17 -5.06 14.83 -14.71
C ASP A 17 -4.73 14.03 -13.43
N ALA A 18 -4.39 12.75 -13.53
CA ALA A 18 -4.03 11.94 -12.38
C ALA A 18 -2.77 12.50 -11.71
N LYS A 19 -2.82 12.68 -10.39
CA LYS A 19 -1.70 13.20 -9.61
C LYS A 19 -1.04 12.10 -8.81
N LEU A 20 0.28 12.13 -8.79
CA LEU A 20 1.10 11.31 -7.91
C LEU A 20 1.52 12.13 -6.69
N TYR A 21 1.17 11.66 -5.51
CA TYR A 21 1.58 12.25 -4.24
C TYR A 21 2.63 11.35 -3.58
N ILE A 22 3.85 11.89 -3.40
CA ILE A 22 4.98 11.19 -2.77
C ILE A 22 5.19 11.82 -1.40
N ALA A 23 4.87 11.06 -0.34
CA ALA A 23 5.02 11.49 1.03
C ALA A 23 6.19 10.77 1.71
N GLY A 24 6.99 11.49 2.49
CA GLY A 24 8.12 10.92 3.22
C GLY A 24 9.04 11.95 3.84
N ALA A 25 9.91 11.49 4.76
CA ALA A 25 10.63 12.35 5.67
C ALA A 25 11.60 13.34 5.00
N THR A 26 12.47 12.87 4.11
CA THR A 26 13.48 13.73 3.48
C THR A 26 13.62 13.31 2.03
N PRO A 27 13.06 14.09 1.09
CA PRO A 27 13.18 13.74 -0.32
C PRO A 27 14.65 13.74 -0.74
N ASP A 28 15.08 12.63 -1.33
CA ASP A 28 16.39 12.54 -2.00
C ASP A 28 16.46 13.62 -3.10
N PRO A 29 17.62 14.23 -3.38
CA PRO A 29 17.78 15.15 -4.51
C PRO A 29 17.29 14.59 -5.84
N ARG A 30 17.32 13.27 -6.02
CA ARG A 30 16.78 12.58 -7.20
C ARG A 30 15.25 12.60 -7.25
N GLU A 31 14.59 12.51 -6.10
CA GLU A 31 13.12 12.59 -6.01
C GLU A 31 12.65 14.00 -6.33
N LYS A 32 13.36 15.03 -5.90
CA LYS A 32 13.04 16.43 -6.23
C LYS A 32 13.08 16.70 -7.75
N LYS A 33 13.88 15.97 -8.50
CA LYS A 33 13.98 16.12 -9.96
C LYS A 33 12.76 15.60 -10.72
N VAL A 34 11.96 14.71 -10.12
CA VAL A 34 10.74 14.19 -10.75
C VAL A 34 9.51 15.02 -10.41
N ALA A 35 9.63 16.01 -9.52
CA ALA A 35 8.52 16.91 -9.19
C ALA A 35 8.02 17.67 -10.42
N SER A 36 6.72 17.74 -10.59
CA SER A 36 6.04 18.42 -11.69
C SER A 36 4.64 18.86 -11.26
N GLU A 37 3.86 19.43 -12.15
CA GLU A 37 2.46 19.78 -11.88
C GLU A 37 1.62 18.55 -11.46
N ASN A 38 1.95 17.36 -12.00
CA ASN A 38 1.27 16.11 -11.70
C ASN A 38 2.00 15.24 -10.68
N ILE A 39 3.20 15.63 -10.21
CA ILE A 39 3.97 14.90 -9.19
C ILE A 39 4.28 15.84 -8.03
N ILE A 40 3.59 15.63 -6.92
CA ILE A 40 3.70 16.42 -5.70
C ILE A 40 4.55 15.66 -4.71
N ILE A 41 5.60 16.31 -4.18
CA ILE A 41 6.47 15.75 -3.14
C ILE A 41 6.27 16.58 -1.87
N SER A 42 5.71 15.96 -0.82
CA SER A 42 5.38 16.68 0.40
C SER A 42 6.59 17.00 1.30
N GLY A 43 7.61 16.16 1.27
CA GLY A 43 8.62 16.15 2.32
C GLY A 43 8.07 15.56 3.62
N TRP A 44 8.61 16.04 4.75
CA TRP A 44 8.16 15.63 6.09
C TRP A 44 6.69 15.99 6.33
N LEU A 45 5.96 15.05 6.91
CA LEU A 45 4.60 15.25 7.43
C LEU A 45 4.58 14.90 8.91
N ASP A 46 3.93 15.69 9.72
CA ASP A 46 3.75 15.43 11.16
C ASP A 46 2.85 14.20 11.37
N ASP A 47 1.89 14.00 10.49
CA ASP A 47 1.00 12.84 10.48
C ASP A 47 0.84 12.28 9.07
N MET A 48 1.28 11.03 8.87
CA MET A 48 1.13 10.34 7.59
C MET A 48 -0.33 10.05 7.22
N ARG A 49 -1.24 10.06 8.18
CA ARG A 49 -2.68 9.88 7.93
C ARG A 49 -3.24 10.98 7.03
N ASP A 50 -2.68 12.18 7.09
CA ASP A 50 -3.08 13.28 6.19
C ASP A 50 -2.76 12.97 4.73
N ALA A 51 -1.65 12.27 4.45
CA ALA A 51 -1.31 11.83 3.11
C ALA A 51 -2.27 10.74 2.63
N TYR A 52 -2.58 9.77 3.47
CA TYR A 52 -3.55 8.72 3.13
C TYR A 52 -4.95 9.30 2.90
N ALA A 53 -5.41 10.20 3.75
CA ALA A 53 -6.75 10.81 3.65
C ALA A 53 -6.96 11.64 2.36
N GLN A 54 -5.91 12.19 1.79
CA GLN A 54 -5.95 12.94 0.53
C GLN A 54 -5.89 12.02 -0.71
N SER A 55 -5.50 10.77 -0.53
CA SER A 55 -5.27 9.83 -1.62
C SER A 55 -6.52 9.03 -1.95
N ARG A 56 -6.69 8.64 -3.21
CA ARG A 56 -7.75 7.74 -3.65
C ARG A 56 -7.30 6.28 -3.70
N ILE A 57 -6.01 6.06 -3.94
CA ILE A 57 -5.37 4.76 -3.99
C ILE A 57 -3.98 4.86 -3.36
N PHE A 58 -3.46 3.75 -2.88
CA PHE A 58 -2.08 3.63 -2.43
C PHE A 58 -1.31 2.65 -3.30
N ILE A 59 -0.10 3.01 -3.70
CA ILE A 59 0.76 2.14 -4.50
C ILE A 59 2.15 2.02 -3.89
N ALA A 60 2.61 0.77 -3.73
CA ALA A 60 3.95 0.43 -3.28
C ALA A 60 4.62 -0.53 -4.27
N PRO A 61 5.19 -0.04 -5.40
CA PRO A 61 5.78 -0.87 -6.44
C PRO A 61 7.18 -1.33 -6.05
N MET A 62 7.25 -2.16 -5.01
CA MET A 62 8.50 -2.62 -4.40
C MET A 62 9.25 -3.56 -5.33
N ARG A 63 10.50 -3.23 -5.65
CA ARG A 63 11.42 -4.05 -6.47
C ARG A 63 12.55 -4.65 -5.64
N ILE A 64 12.78 -4.10 -4.46
CA ILE A 64 13.83 -4.50 -3.52
C ILE A 64 13.21 -4.39 -2.12
N GLY A 65 13.57 -5.28 -1.25
CA GLY A 65 13.12 -5.26 0.15
C GLY A 65 12.67 -6.64 0.61
N THR A 66 12.80 -6.88 1.90
CA THR A 66 12.36 -8.10 2.56
C THR A 66 11.43 -7.75 3.72
N GLY A 67 10.52 -8.64 4.03
CA GLY A 67 9.61 -8.50 5.16
C GLY A 67 8.36 -7.66 4.90
N LEU A 68 7.57 -7.57 5.95
CA LEU A 68 6.27 -6.92 5.94
C LEU A 68 6.40 -5.40 5.72
N GLN A 69 5.59 -4.88 4.82
CA GLN A 69 5.56 -3.46 4.48
C GLN A 69 4.50 -2.74 5.32
N ASN A 70 4.88 -2.13 6.44
CA ASN A 70 3.95 -1.44 7.35
C ASN A 70 3.10 -0.38 6.64
N LYS A 71 3.66 0.32 5.65
CA LYS A 71 2.93 1.31 4.84
C LYS A 71 1.72 0.73 4.08
N LEU A 72 1.75 -0.57 3.73
CA LEU A 72 0.57 -1.24 3.15
C LEU A 72 -0.49 -1.48 4.22
N LEU A 73 -0.09 -1.94 5.42
CA LEU A 73 -1.02 -2.12 6.55
C LEU A 73 -1.68 -0.81 6.95
N GLU A 74 -0.90 0.28 7.02
CA GLU A 74 -1.39 1.62 7.32
C GLU A 74 -2.41 2.10 6.28
N ALA A 75 -2.08 2.00 4.99
CA ALA A 75 -2.97 2.40 3.91
C ALA A 75 -4.28 1.57 3.90
N MET A 76 -4.18 0.25 4.07
CA MET A 76 -5.33 -0.64 4.14
C MET A 76 -6.20 -0.32 5.38
N SER A 77 -5.59 -0.01 6.53
CA SER A 77 -6.32 0.39 7.75
C SER A 77 -7.06 1.73 7.59
N MET A 78 -6.61 2.57 6.66
CA MET A 78 -7.26 3.82 6.26
C MET A 78 -8.28 3.64 5.12
N ARG A 79 -8.63 2.39 4.78
CA ARG A 79 -9.54 2.03 3.69
C ARG A 79 -9.08 2.56 2.32
N LEU A 80 -7.78 2.60 2.08
CA LEU A 80 -7.26 2.85 0.75
C LEU A 80 -7.13 1.54 -0.02
N PRO A 81 -7.63 1.46 -1.24
CA PRO A 81 -7.34 0.33 -2.11
C PRO A 81 -5.86 0.36 -2.46
N CYS A 82 -5.19 -0.77 -2.28
CA CYS A 82 -3.74 -0.88 -2.39
C CYS A 82 -3.32 -1.66 -3.63
N ILE A 83 -2.23 -1.17 -4.26
CA ILE A 83 -1.53 -1.84 -5.35
C ILE A 83 -0.10 -2.10 -4.90
N THR A 84 0.42 -3.31 -5.16
CA THR A 84 1.80 -3.65 -4.85
C THR A 84 2.39 -4.66 -5.82
N THR A 85 3.56 -5.20 -5.53
CA THR A 85 4.21 -6.28 -6.29
C THR A 85 4.10 -7.62 -5.55
N SER A 86 4.28 -8.73 -6.27
CA SER A 86 4.36 -10.06 -5.65
C SER A 86 5.43 -10.15 -4.58
N LEU A 87 6.53 -9.39 -4.72
CA LEU A 87 7.59 -9.33 -3.72
C LEU A 87 7.09 -8.83 -2.37
N ALA A 88 6.33 -7.74 -2.35
CA ALA A 88 5.80 -7.18 -1.11
C ALA A 88 4.59 -7.98 -0.60
N ASN A 89 3.72 -8.46 -1.50
CA ASN A 89 2.58 -9.29 -1.12
C ASN A 89 3.00 -10.66 -0.56
N GLY A 90 4.16 -11.19 -0.98
CA GLY A 90 4.70 -12.45 -0.44
C GLY A 90 4.95 -12.44 1.07
N SER A 91 5.15 -11.26 1.68
CA SER A 91 5.24 -11.11 3.15
C SER A 91 3.92 -10.67 3.79
N LEU A 92 3.04 -10.05 3.02
CA LEU A 92 1.74 -9.57 3.48
C LEU A 92 0.68 -10.68 3.47
N HIS A 93 0.72 -11.56 2.45
CA HIS A 93 -0.22 -12.67 2.23
C HIS A 93 -1.69 -12.24 2.05
N ALA A 94 -1.93 -11.03 1.50
CA ALA A 94 -3.26 -10.60 1.13
C ALA A 94 -3.73 -11.32 -0.15
N GLU A 95 -5.03 -11.61 -0.24
CA GLU A 95 -5.64 -12.28 -1.40
C GLU A 95 -5.64 -11.34 -2.62
N GLU A 96 -4.86 -11.70 -3.64
CA GLU A 96 -4.74 -10.93 -4.88
C GLU A 96 -6.08 -10.83 -5.61
N GLY A 97 -6.38 -9.62 -6.10
CA GLY A 97 -7.62 -9.32 -6.84
C GLY A 97 -8.84 -9.08 -5.95
N LYS A 98 -8.73 -9.36 -4.64
CA LYS A 98 -9.81 -9.21 -3.66
C LYS A 98 -9.45 -8.23 -2.54
N GLU A 99 -8.32 -8.42 -1.88
CA GLU A 99 -7.86 -7.60 -0.75
C GLU A 99 -6.79 -6.58 -1.17
N ILE A 100 -6.08 -6.89 -2.26
CA ILE A 100 -5.03 -6.06 -2.85
C ILE A 100 -4.91 -6.35 -4.35
N LEU A 101 -4.41 -5.39 -5.14
CA LEU A 101 -4.02 -5.66 -6.53
C LEU A 101 -2.50 -5.82 -6.63
N VAL A 102 -2.06 -6.80 -7.42
CA VAL A 102 -0.64 -7.14 -7.57
C VAL A 102 -0.23 -7.02 -9.04
N GLY A 103 0.83 -6.24 -9.30
CA GLY A 103 1.43 -6.09 -10.62
C GLY A 103 2.95 -6.16 -10.54
N ASN A 104 3.60 -6.84 -11.48
CA ASN A 104 5.04 -7.10 -11.45
C ASN A 104 5.83 -6.33 -12.51
N ASN A 105 5.14 -5.60 -13.37
CA ASN A 105 5.73 -4.71 -14.37
C ASN A 105 4.96 -3.39 -14.46
N GLU A 106 5.51 -2.43 -15.18
CA GLU A 106 4.94 -1.09 -15.32
C GLU A 106 3.56 -1.08 -15.97
N TYR A 107 3.27 -2.01 -16.87
CA TYR A 107 1.99 -2.10 -17.59
C TYR A 107 0.88 -2.60 -16.67
N GLU A 108 1.12 -3.68 -15.93
CA GLU A 108 0.19 -4.22 -14.95
C GLU A 108 -0.12 -3.21 -13.84
N LEU A 109 0.92 -2.56 -13.32
CA LEU A 109 0.76 -1.55 -12.27
C LEU A 109 -0.02 -0.33 -12.77
N ALA A 110 0.25 0.14 -14.00
CA ALA A 110 -0.48 1.25 -14.60
C ALA A 110 -1.95 0.88 -14.87
N ASP A 111 -2.23 -0.32 -15.35
CA ASP A 111 -3.59 -0.82 -15.59
C ASP A 111 -4.39 -0.89 -14.28
N HIS A 112 -3.78 -1.39 -13.21
CA HIS A 112 -4.40 -1.40 -11.89
C HIS A 112 -4.70 0.01 -11.36
N ILE A 113 -3.80 0.99 -11.57
CA ILE A 113 -4.05 2.39 -11.21
C ILE A 113 -5.25 2.94 -11.98
N VAL A 114 -5.26 2.76 -13.30
CA VAL A 114 -6.36 3.23 -14.16
C VAL A 114 -7.68 2.58 -13.71
N THR A 115 -7.68 1.26 -13.50
CA THR A 115 -8.85 0.51 -13.04
C THR A 115 -9.38 1.08 -11.73
N LEU A 116 -8.55 1.22 -10.69
CA LEU A 116 -9.00 1.75 -9.41
C LEU A 116 -9.40 3.23 -9.44
N LEU A 117 -8.93 4.02 -10.39
CA LEU A 117 -9.34 5.43 -10.53
C LEU A 117 -10.64 5.59 -11.32
N THR A 118 -11.03 4.61 -12.14
CA THR A 118 -12.19 4.68 -13.05
C THR A 118 -13.34 3.76 -12.65
N ASP A 119 -13.08 2.63 -12.03
CA ASP A 119 -14.07 1.66 -11.56
C ASP A 119 -14.32 1.85 -10.06
N LYS A 120 -15.39 2.59 -9.73
CA LYS A 120 -15.75 2.90 -8.35
C LYS A 120 -16.12 1.66 -7.54
N GLU A 121 -16.87 0.73 -8.14
CA GLU A 121 -17.33 -0.49 -7.44
C GLU A 121 -16.14 -1.37 -7.04
N LYS A 122 -15.22 -1.59 -7.98
CA LYS A 122 -14.00 -2.34 -7.70
C LYS A 122 -13.12 -1.66 -6.66
N THR A 123 -13.00 -0.34 -6.72
CA THR A 123 -12.24 0.46 -5.77
C THR A 123 -12.78 0.31 -4.34
N GLU A 124 -14.09 0.46 -4.17
CA GLU A 124 -14.75 0.30 -2.88
C GLU A 124 -14.64 -1.14 -2.35
N SER A 125 -14.76 -2.13 -3.23
CA SER A 125 -14.61 -3.54 -2.87
C SER A 125 -13.20 -3.88 -2.40
N ILE A 126 -12.16 -3.49 -3.14
CA ILE A 126 -10.75 -3.72 -2.75
C ILE A 126 -10.42 -2.98 -1.45
N ALA A 127 -10.88 -1.74 -1.30
CA ALA A 127 -10.65 -0.94 -0.09
C ALA A 127 -11.27 -1.59 1.16
N GLN A 128 -12.52 -2.05 1.05
CA GLN A 128 -13.21 -2.69 2.17
C GLN A 128 -12.58 -4.04 2.52
N ASN A 129 -12.32 -4.88 1.53
CA ASN A 129 -11.71 -6.19 1.75
C ASN A 129 -10.29 -6.07 2.35
N GLY A 130 -9.51 -5.10 1.89
CA GLY A 130 -8.18 -4.80 2.44
C GLY A 130 -8.24 -4.34 3.90
N TYR A 131 -9.20 -3.47 4.23
CA TYR A 131 -9.46 -3.04 5.60
C TYR A 131 -9.82 -4.23 6.51
N ASP A 132 -10.75 -5.07 6.08
CA ASP A 132 -11.19 -6.25 6.85
C ASP A 132 -10.05 -7.27 7.02
N PHE A 133 -9.22 -7.43 5.98
CA PHE A 133 -8.03 -8.29 6.03
C PHE A 133 -7.05 -7.84 7.12
N VAL A 134 -6.68 -6.56 7.15
CA VAL A 134 -5.72 -6.04 8.13
C VAL A 134 -6.25 -6.20 9.55
N HIS A 135 -7.52 -5.91 9.79
CA HIS A 135 -8.13 -6.05 11.12
C HIS A 135 -8.30 -7.51 11.54
N ARG A 136 -8.46 -8.43 10.58
CA ARG A 136 -8.54 -9.86 10.86
C ARG A 136 -7.17 -10.49 11.15
N VAL A 137 -6.12 -10.08 10.43
CA VAL A 137 -4.83 -10.79 10.44
C VAL A 137 -3.78 -10.08 11.29
N TYR A 138 -3.83 -8.74 11.36
CA TYR A 138 -2.80 -7.92 11.99
C TYR A 138 -3.30 -7.13 13.21
N ASP A 139 -4.38 -7.57 13.82
CA ASP A 139 -4.87 -6.99 15.07
C ASP A 139 -3.93 -7.33 16.25
N TRP A 140 -3.47 -6.29 16.95
CA TRP A 140 -2.56 -6.45 18.09
C TRP A 140 -3.19 -7.24 19.24
N GLY A 141 -4.50 -7.13 19.43
CA GLY A 141 -5.22 -7.88 20.46
C GLY A 141 -5.16 -9.39 20.21
N MET A 142 -5.32 -9.81 18.95
CA MET A 142 -5.18 -11.23 18.58
C MET A 142 -3.73 -11.70 18.75
N ALA A 143 -2.75 -10.91 18.34
CA ALA A 143 -1.33 -11.27 18.45
C ALA A 143 -0.92 -11.45 19.94
N THR A 144 -1.35 -10.55 20.82
CA THR A 144 -1.11 -10.66 22.28
C THR A 144 -1.81 -11.85 22.89
N ASN A 145 -3.05 -12.14 22.51
CA ASN A 145 -3.78 -13.30 23.02
C ASN A 145 -3.10 -14.64 22.65
N ILE A 146 -2.61 -14.76 21.39
CA ILE A 146 -1.86 -15.94 20.94
C ILE A 146 -0.57 -16.10 21.76
N MET A 147 0.16 -15.01 22.02
CA MET A 147 1.38 -15.05 22.83
C MET A 147 1.09 -15.43 24.29
N GLU A 148 0.04 -14.88 24.90
CA GLU A 148 -0.36 -15.24 26.26
C GLU A 148 -0.75 -16.72 26.36
N GLU A 149 -1.50 -17.23 25.39
CA GLU A 149 -1.92 -18.63 25.37
C GLU A 149 -0.74 -19.59 25.21
N ALA A 150 0.22 -19.24 24.34
CA ALA A 150 1.46 -19.99 24.17
C ALA A 150 2.31 -20.01 25.45
N MET A 151 2.42 -18.87 26.16
CA MET A 151 3.13 -18.79 27.44
C MET A 151 2.44 -19.61 28.52
N ARG A 152 1.11 -19.54 28.64
CA ARG A 152 0.31 -20.33 29.63
C ARG A 152 0.43 -21.83 29.37
N THR A 153 0.52 -22.24 28.11
CA THR A 153 0.67 -23.66 27.75
C THR A 153 2.05 -24.18 28.10
N LYS A 154 3.12 -23.41 27.91
CA LYS A 154 4.49 -23.76 28.31
C LYS A 154 4.61 -23.89 29.83
N LEU A 155 4.05 -22.96 30.61
CA LEU A 155 4.10 -22.98 32.09
C LEU A 155 3.33 -24.16 32.70
N LYS A 156 2.38 -24.78 31.97
CA LYS A 156 1.66 -25.99 32.43
C LYS A 156 2.40 -27.30 32.13
N VAL A 157 3.39 -27.29 31.26
CA VAL A 157 4.18 -28.47 30.88
C VAL A 157 5.39 -28.66 31.82
N GLU A 158 5.79 -27.61 32.55
CA GLU A 158 6.94 -27.64 33.49
C GLU A 158 6.56 -27.90 34.95
N ASN A 159 5.27 -28.18 35.24
CA ASN A 159 4.75 -28.64 36.56
C ASN A 159 4.18 -30.05 36.43
#